data_2ad125483d1728afcffa0acf30c02216
#
_entry.id   2ad125483d1728afcffa0acf30c02216
#
_cell.length_a   1.000
_cell.length_b   1.000
_cell.length_c   1.000
_cell.angle_alpha   90.00
_cell.angle_beta   90.00
_cell.angle_gamma   90.00
#
_symmetry.space_group_name_H-M   'P 1'
#
loop_
_entity.id
_entity.type
_entity.pdbx_description
1 polymer ?
#
loop_
_entity_poly.entity_id
_entity_poly.type
_entity_poly.pdbx_seq_one_letter_code
_entity_poly.pdbx_strand_id
1 'polypeptide(L)'
;RILSRKSVELMSSNLLPDNIKGSDDYIQGAGFGITVGVIEDPGLIGQYGSEGMYFWGGAASTFFWVDPKEDLVAVVMTQLLANPWPLRETFNALVYQSIDD
;
A
#
# COMPACT_ATOMS: atom_id res chain seq x y z
N ARG A 1 4.95 -16.30 17.67
CA ARG A 1 4.95 -15.95 16.24
C ARG A 1 3.86 -16.74 15.53
N ILE A 2 2.96 -16.04 14.85
CA ILE A 2 1.83 -16.67 14.15
C ILE A 2 2.24 -17.06 12.73
N LEU A 3 2.97 -16.20 12.02
CA LEU A 3 3.42 -16.44 10.65
C LEU A 3 4.94 -16.45 10.59
N SER A 4 5.48 -17.31 9.76
CA SER A 4 6.92 -17.32 9.51
C SER A 4 7.32 -16.10 8.65
N ARG A 5 8.62 -15.77 8.66
CA ARG A 5 9.15 -14.71 7.80
C ARG A 5 8.82 -15.00 6.32
N LYS A 6 8.96 -16.24 5.90
CA LYS A 6 8.68 -16.65 4.52
C LYS A 6 7.21 -16.54 4.15
N SER A 7 6.31 -16.79 5.09
CA SER A 7 4.88 -16.58 4.86
C SER A 7 4.56 -15.11 4.63
N VAL A 8 5.16 -14.20 5.40
CA VAL A 8 4.97 -12.77 5.24
C VAL A 8 5.56 -12.29 3.91
N GLU A 9 6.74 -12.80 3.55
CA GLU A 9 7.35 -12.49 2.25
C GLU A 9 6.44 -12.89 1.09
N LEU A 10 5.83 -14.07 1.16
CA LEU A 10 4.89 -14.53 0.13
C LEU A 10 3.63 -13.66 0.09
N MET A 11 3.06 -13.34 1.26
CA MET A 11 1.87 -12.49 1.34
C MET A 11 2.09 -11.13 0.69
N SER A 12 3.27 -10.57 0.85
CA SER A 12 3.61 -9.24 0.34
C SER A 12 4.35 -9.27 -1.00
N SER A 13 4.27 -10.38 -1.73
CA SER A 13 4.80 -10.50 -3.08
C SER A 13 3.68 -10.35 -4.10
N ASN A 14 3.99 -9.82 -5.27
CA ASN A 14 3.00 -9.75 -6.33
C ASN A 14 2.68 -11.13 -6.88
N LEU A 15 1.40 -11.49 -6.86
CA LEU A 15 0.89 -12.75 -7.39
C LEU A 15 0.02 -12.54 -8.64
N LEU A 16 -0.18 -11.29 -9.08
CA LEU A 16 -0.96 -11.00 -10.28
C LEU A 16 -0.13 -11.27 -11.54
N PRO A 17 -0.75 -11.89 -12.56
CA PRO A 17 -0.09 -11.99 -13.86
C PRO A 17 -0.01 -10.63 -14.56
N ASP A 18 0.95 -10.48 -15.45
CA ASP A 18 1.26 -9.20 -16.09
C ASP A 18 0.06 -8.62 -16.87
N ASN A 19 -0.77 -9.48 -17.46
CA ASN A 19 -1.92 -9.04 -18.25
C ASN A 19 -3.01 -8.38 -17.40
N ILE A 20 -3.05 -8.66 -16.09
CA ILE A 20 -3.99 -8.01 -15.17
C ILE A 20 -3.33 -6.79 -14.53
N LYS A 21 -2.09 -6.94 -14.11
CA LYS A 21 -1.34 -5.90 -13.43
C LYS A 21 -1.19 -4.63 -14.27
N GLY A 22 -1.10 -4.76 -15.59
CA GLY A 22 -0.98 -3.61 -16.50
C GLY A 22 -2.31 -3.10 -17.05
N SER A 23 -3.46 -3.62 -16.59
CA SER A 23 -4.77 -3.25 -17.10
C SER A 23 -5.33 -2.02 -16.40
N ASP A 24 -6.36 -1.41 -17.01
CA ASP A 24 -7.08 -0.28 -16.41
C ASP A 24 -7.91 -0.71 -15.21
N ASP A 25 -8.06 -2.01 -14.98
CA ASP A 25 -8.86 -2.54 -13.89
C ASP A 25 -8.10 -2.54 -12.56
N TYR A 26 -6.84 -2.15 -12.55
CA TYR A 26 -6.05 -2.13 -11.34
C TYR A 26 -5.05 -0.97 -11.34
N ILE A 27 -4.48 -0.69 -10.16
CA ILE A 27 -3.58 0.45 -9.94
C ILE A 27 -2.27 0.23 -10.68
N GLN A 28 -1.88 1.17 -11.53
CA GLN A 28 -0.60 1.16 -12.23
C GLN A 28 0.56 1.26 -11.22
N GLY A 29 1.53 0.36 -11.33
CA GLY A 29 2.67 0.31 -10.42
C GLY A 29 2.47 -0.55 -9.20
N ALA A 30 1.28 -1.17 -9.03
CA ALA A 30 0.98 -2.06 -7.92
C ALA A 30 0.64 -3.46 -8.40
N GLY A 31 0.95 -4.45 -7.57
CA GLY A 31 0.49 -5.81 -7.69
C GLY A 31 -0.45 -6.15 -6.53
N PHE A 32 -0.72 -7.42 -6.35
CA PHE A 32 -1.57 -7.89 -5.26
C PHE A 32 -1.03 -9.22 -4.75
N GLY A 33 -0.84 -9.29 -3.46
CA GLY A 33 -0.37 -10.50 -2.80
C GLY A 33 -1.52 -11.31 -2.21
N ILE A 34 -1.30 -11.88 -1.02
CA ILE A 34 -2.36 -12.55 -0.29
C ILE A 34 -3.03 -11.51 0.61
N THR A 35 -4.23 -11.06 0.23
CA THR A 35 -5.09 -10.10 0.94
C THR A 35 -4.61 -8.64 0.94
N VAL A 36 -3.47 -8.31 0.37
CA VAL A 36 -2.94 -6.95 0.37
C VAL A 36 -2.46 -6.55 -1.02
N GLY A 37 -2.57 -5.25 -1.33
CA GLY A 37 -1.90 -4.68 -2.48
C GLY A 37 -0.41 -4.52 -2.20
N VAL A 38 0.40 -4.62 -3.23
CA VAL A 38 1.87 -4.54 -3.12
C VAL A 38 2.39 -3.49 -4.10
N ILE A 39 3.19 -2.55 -3.60
CA ILE A 39 3.81 -1.55 -4.46
C ILE A 39 5.02 -2.17 -5.15
N GLU A 40 5.00 -2.16 -6.47
CA GLU A 40 6.13 -2.62 -7.28
C GLU A 40 6.94 -1.45 -7.84
N ASP A 41 6.27 -0.36 -8.19
CA ASP A 41 6.93 0.82 -8.75
C ASP A 41 6.31 2.09 -8.15
N PRO A 42 6.93 2.67 -7.11
CA PRO A 42 6.42 3.89 -6.49
C PRO A 42 6.31 5.07 -7.46
N GLY A 43 7.19 5.12 -8.45
CA GLY A 43 7.14 6.18 -9.47
C GLY A 43 5.86 6.15 -10.29
N LEU A 44 5.38 4.96 -10.65
CA LEU A 44 4.13 4.80 -11.39
C LEU A 44 2.91 5.10 -10.52
N ILE A 45 2.97 4.75 -9.24
CA ILE A 45 1.90 5.09 -8.29
C ILE A 45 1.79 6.61 -8.12
N GLY A 46 2.92 7.31 -8.12
CA GLY A 46 2.96 8.74 -7.89
C GLY A 46 2.78 9.13 -6.43
N GLN A 47 3.10 8.23 -5.52
CA GLN A 47 3.04 8.46 -4.07
C GLN A 47 4.34 8.04 -3.42
N TYR A 48 4.56 8.53 -2.21
CA TYR A 48 5.71 8.11 -1.42
C TYR A 48 5.57 6.67 -0.98
N GLY A 49 6.69 6.02 -0.79
CA GLY A 49 6.76 4.63 -0.38
C GLY A 49 7.95 3.95 -1.01
N SER A 50 8.08 2.67 -0.71
CA SER A 50 9.18 1.85 -1.22
C SER A 50 8.63 0.68 -2.02
N GLU A 51 9.44 0.17 -2.94
CA GLU A 51 9.15 -1.10 -3.58
C GLU A 51 9.00 -2.17 -2.48
N GLY A 52 7.93 -2.94 -2.55
CA GLY A 52 7.61 -3.96 -1.55
C GLY A 52 6.70 -3.47 -0.42
N MET A 53 6.37 -2.19 -0.37
CA MET A 53 5.35 -1.68 0.54
C MET A 53 4.02 -2.35 0.25
N TYR A 54 3.27 -2.72 1.29
CA TYR A 54 1.97 -3.33 1.09
C TYR A 54 0.89 -2.57 1.86
N PHE A 55 -0.34 -2.65 1.34
CA PHE A 55 -1.41 -1.75 1.77
C PHE A 55 -2.79 -2.34 1.48
N TRP A 56 -3.78 -1.75 2.10
CA TRP A 56 -5.18 -1.90 1.67
C TRP A 56 -6.00 -0.75 2.25
N GLY A 57 -7.25 -0.67 1.81
CA GLY A 57 -8.18 0.35 2.25
C GLY A 57 -9.59 -0.20 2.44
N GLY A 58 -10.43 0.57 3.10
CA GLY A 58 -11.82 0.22 3.37
C GLY A 58 -12.79 1.30 2.92
N ALA A 59 -14.08 0.93 2.83
CA ALA A 59 -15.13 1.80 2.32
C ALA A 59 -15.37 3.04 3.19
N ALA A 60 -15.09 2.95 4.49
CA ALA A 60 -15.26 4.08 5.43
C ALA A 60 -14.04 5.01 5.46
N SER A 61 -13.23 5.00 4.41
CA SER A 61 -12.02 5.81 4.28
C SER A 61 -10.92 5.44 5.26
N THR A 62 -10.93 4.18 5.67
CA THR A 62 -9.85 3.58 6.44
C THR A 62 -8.76 3.08 5.50
N PHE A 63 -7.52 3.11 5.94
CA PHE A 63 -6.43 2.51 5.17
C PHE A 63 -5.22 2.29 6.05
N PHE A 64 -4.33 1.44 5.56
CA PHE A 64 -3.04 1.21 6.19
C PHE A 64 -1.99 0.91 5.12
N TRP A 65 -0.75 1.10 5.49
CA TRP A 65 0.37 0.53 4.74
C TRP A 65 1.50 0.14 5.67
N VAL A 66 2.29 -0.80 5.20
CA VAL A 66 3.50 -1.26 5.85
C VAL A 66 4.63 -1.09 4.86
N ASP A 67 5.66 -0.34 5.24
CA ASP A 67 6.85 -0.12 4.43
C ASP A 67 8.04 -0.77 5.12
N PRO A 68 8.40 -2.02 4.74
CA PRO A 68 9.49 -2.72 5.41
C PRO A 68 10.86 -2.06 5.23
N LYS A 69 11.08 -1.36 4.12
CA LYS A 69 12.36 -0.69 3.89
C LYS A 69 12.57 0.49 4.82
N GLU A 70 11.49 1.15 5.22
CA GLU A 70 11.53 2.27 6.15
C GLU A 70 11.22 1.85 7.59
N ASP A 71 10.94 0.56 7.81
CA ASP A 71 10.52 0.04 9.11
C ASP A 71 9.33 0.84 9.67
N LEU A 72 8.34 1.10 8.81
CA LEU A 72 7.24 2.02 9.08
C LEU A 72 5.90 1.35 8.85
N VAL A 73 4.97 1.57 9.79
CA VAL A 73 3.57 1.19 9.67
C VAL A 73 2.72 2.45 9.86
N ALA A 74 1.76 2.64 8.97
CA ALA A 74 0.81 3.75 9.05
C ALA A 74 -0.61 3.22 8.99
N VAL A 75 -1.48 3.73 9.87
CA VAL A 75 -2.89 3.35 9.93
C VAL A 75 -3.72 4.61 10.09
N VAL A 76 -4.78 4.71 9.28
CA VAL A 76 -5.77 5.80 9.40
C VAL A 76 -7.14 5.19 9.59
N MET A 77 -7.83 5.63 10.63
CA MET A 77 -9.17 5.17 10.98
C MET A 77 -10.15 6.33 10.89
N THR A 78 -11.18 6.19 10.05
CA THR A 78 -12.26 7.16 9.92
C THR A 78 -13.60 6.46 9.85
N GLN A 79 -14.68 7.24 9.81
CA GLN A 79 -16.04 6.72 9.61
C GLN A 79 -16.74 7.54 8.53
N LEU A 80 -16.08 7.74 7.40
CA LEU A 80 -16.61 8.59 6.33
C LEU A 80 -16.72 7.80 5.02
N LEU A 81 -17.94 7.44 4.64
CA LEU A 81 -18.23 6.84 3.34
C LEU A 81 -18.18 7.91 2.26
N ALA A 82 -17.81 7.51 1.05
CA ALA A 82 -17.78 8.39 -0.13
C ALA A 82 -17.01 9.68 0.15
N ASN A 83 -15.83 9.58 0.73
CA ASN A 83 -14.98 10.71 1.10
C ASN A 83 -14.56 11.50 -0.16
N PRO A 84 -14.90 12.79 -0.26
CA PRO A 84 -14.54 13.60 -1.44
C PRO A 84 -13.11 14.15 -1.38
N TRP A 85 -12.41 14.00 -0.25
CA TRP A 85 -11.07 14.55 -0.07
C TRP A 85 -9.99 13.52 -0.33
N PRO A 86 -8.80 13.92 -0.80
CA PRO A 86 -7.67 13.01 -1.02
C PRO A 86 -6.96 12.69 0.31
N LEU A 87 -7.66 12.09 1.26
CA LEU A 87 -7.16 11.85 2.61
C LEU A 87 -5.94 10.93 2.60
N ARG A 88 -6.01 9.83 1.83
CA ARG A 88 -4.92 8.85 1.78
C ARG A 88 -3.65 9.47 1.21
N GLU A 89 -3.76 10.19 0.11
CA GLU A 89 -2.63 10.81 -0.56
C GLU A 89 -2.00 11.89 0.32
N THR A 90 -2.81 12.71 0.96
CA THR A 90 -2.34 13.76 1.86
C THR A 90 -1.65 13.16 3.09
N PHE A 91 -2.26 12.15 3.70
CA PHE A 91 -1.69 11.49 4.87
C PHE A 91 -0.38 10.80 4.52
N ASN A 92 -0.33 10.13 3.36
CA ASN A 92 0.89 9.50 2.86
C ASN A 92 2.02 10.53 2.76
N ALA A 93 1.77 11.68 2.13
CA ALA A 93 2.79 12.72 2.01
C ALA A 93 3.27 13.23 3.38
N LEU A 94 2.34 13.47 4.29
CA LEU A 94 2.69 13.98 5.62
C LEU A 94 3.51 12.98 6.43
N VAL A 95 3.16 11.69 6.36
CA VAL A 95 3.92 10.64 7.06
C VAL A 95 5.35 10.58 6.55
N TYR A 96 5.54 10.54 5.23
CA TYR A 96 6.90 10.43 4.68
C TYR A 96 7.70 11.71 4.87
N GLN A 97 7.05 12.88 4.95
CA GLN A 97 7.73 14.13 5.31
C GLN A 97 8.25 14.13 6.74
N SER A 98 7.69 13.30 7.62
CA SER A 98 8.13 13.23 9.01
C SER A 98 9.38 12.36 9.22
N ILE A 99 9.80 11.62 8.19
CA ILE A 99 11.03 10.84 8.28
C ILE A 99 12.21 11.80 8.26
N ASP A 100 13.00 11.74 9.34
CA ASP A 100 14.15 12.63 9.51
C ASP A 100 15.42 11.77 9.61
N ASP A 101 16.09 11.67 8.50
CA ASP A 101 17.35 10.93 8.40
C ASP A 101 18.54 11.83 8.80
#